data_f076440cd7012d4d1490832fcfb4007d
#
_entry.id   f076440cd7012d4d1490832fcfb4007d
#
_cell.length_a   1.000
_cell.length_b   1.000
_cell.length_c   1.000
_cell.angle_alpha   90.00
_cell.angle_beta   90.00
_cell.angle_gamma   90.00
#
_symmetry.space_group_name_H-M   'P 1'
#
loop_
_entity.id
_entity.type
_entity.pdbx_description
1 polymer ?
#
loop_
_entity_poly.entity_id
_entity_poly.type
_entity_poly.pdbx_seq_one_letter_code
_entity_poly.pdbx_strand_id
1 'polypeptide(L)'
;MSFTVIDLFCGVGGFSKGFEKAGFKIELGIDLWSAALETFKHAHKNAKGILSDITKLDASFFEKYKNKIDVVIAGPPCQGFSMSGKRDSSDERNTMYESVAKSVSIINPKIVLLENVVGLLSMKSQKGNFIKDLIIKRFEKLGYDVGYQVLDASEYGVPQSRKRVIFICSKIGKVSFPTPTHSDEISETVGGIPIKKKVTVGDALGNIPDVGGKTYFPPKTEYQKSMSNGKEIFNHNKMNHNLDVLKRISLVPPGGNWKNIPKKYYNVGGEHSNNYRRLDPKKPSVTIKHAIKSMIIHPKYDRVIGAREVARLQSFDDSFEIFGTKSDQHQQLANAVPPLLGYALANHLKQFLKRKVIV
;
A
#
# COMPACT_ATOMS: atom_id res chain seq x y z
N MET A 1 -22.29 16.28 4.48
CA MET A 1 -21.59 15.55 5.58
C MET A 1 -20.48 14.69 4.98
N SER A 2 -19.33 14.63 5.63
CA SER A 2 -18.21 13.76 5.24
C SER A 2 -18.38 12.41 5.92
N PHE A 3 -18.20 11.30 5.19
CA PHE A 3 -18.18 9.96 5.77
C PHE A 3 -16.93 9.76 6.64
N THR A 4 -17.06 9.02 7.73
CA THR A 4 -16.02 8.85 8.76
C THR A 4 -15.33 7.49 8.63
N VAL A 5 -14.00 7.47 8.92
CA VAL A 5 -13.15 6.29 8.78
C VAL A 5 -12.30 6.05 10.02
N ILE A 6 -12.14 4.79 10.41
CA ILE A 6 -11.09 4.29 11.31
C ILE A 6 -10.15 3.40 10.51
N ASP A 7 -8.83 3.62 10.69
CA ASP A 7 -7.77 2.82 10.06
C ASP A 7 -7.06 1.96 11.12
N LEU A 8 -7.33 0.66 11.08
CA LEU A 8 -6.70 -0.32 11.96
C LEU A 8 -5.47 -0.92 11.27
N PHE A 9 -4.33 -0.91 11.94
CA PHE A 9 -3.01 -1.17 11.36
C PHE A 9 -2.62 -0.11 10.30
N CYS A 10 -2.76 1.16 10.66
CA CYS A 10 -2.69 2.28 9.73
C CYS A 10 -1.31 2.47 9.08
N GLY A 11 -0.24 1.95 9.68
CA GLY A 11 1.12 2.17 9.20
C GLY A 11 1.41 3.66 9.00
N VAL A 12 1.90 4.03 7.82
CA VAL A 12 2.13 5.44 7.43
C VAL A 12 0.86 6.18 7.01
N GLY A 13 -0.30 5.49 6.95
CA GLY A 13 -1.55 6.11 6.52
C GLY A 13 -1.76 6.19 5.01
N GLY A 14 -1.11 5.34 4.20
CA GLY A 14 -1.32 5.37 2.75
C GLY A 14 -2.76 5.06 2.34
N PHE A 15 -3.41 4.12 3.02
CA PHE A 15 -4.83 3.82 2.83
C PHE A 15 -5.70 5.01 3.24
N SER A 16 -5.49 5.55 4.44
CA SER A 16 -6.12 6.77 4.95
C SER A 16 -5.97 7.96 4.00
N LYS A 17 -4.76 8.18 3.44
CA LYS A 17 -4.48 9.26 2.47
C LYS A 17 -5.38 9.16 1.23
N GLY A 18 -5.61 7.94 0.73
CA GLY A 18 -6.52 7.69 -0.37
C GLY A 18 -7.98 8.05 -0.02
N PHE A 19 -8.42 7.70 1.18
CA PHE A 19 -9.76 8.03 1.69
C PHE A 19 -9.94 9.54 1.90
N GLU A 20 -8.96 10.23 2.49
CA GLU A 20 -9.00 11.70 2.61
C GLU A 20 -9.09 12.37 1.24
N LYS A 21 -8.32 11.93 0.24
CA LYS A 21 -8.39 12.42 -1.13
C LYS A 21 -9.78 12.24 -1.73
N ALA A 22 -10.53 11.21 -1.34
CA ALA A 22 -11.92 10.99 -1.74
C ALA A 22 -12.93 11.81 -0.91
N GLY A 23 -12.48 12.59 0.07
CA GLY A 23 -13.29 13.45 0.92
C GLY A 23 -13.92 12.74 2.12
N PHE A 24 -13.32 11.64 2.58
CA PHE A 24 -13.64 11.03 3.86
C PHE A 24 -12.86 11.72 5.00
N LYS A 25 -13.40 11.65 6.21
CA LYS A 25 -12.74 12.12 7.43
C LYS A 25 -12.14 10.94 8.16
N ILE A 26 -10.83 10.94 8.36
CA ILE A 26 -10.16 9.96 9.20
C ILE A 26 -10.29 10.38 10.66
N GLU A 27 -10.94 9.58 11.48
CA GLU A 27 -11.15 9.84 12.90
C GLU A 27 -10.02 9.26 13.76
N LEU A 28 -9.51 8.07 13.38
CA LEU A 28 -8.56 7.32 14.17
C LEU A 28 -7.67 6.45 13.30
N GLY A 29 -6.38 6.44 13.58
CA GLY A 29 -5.42 5.44 13.13
C GLY A 29 -4.78 4.72 14.32
N ILE A 30 -4.64 3.40 14.25
CA ILE A 30 -4.00 2.57 15.29
C ILE A 30 -2.86 1.78 14.64
N ASP A 31 -1.69 1.84 15.22
CA ASP A 31 -0.55 1.01 14.82
C ASP A 31 0.35 0.70 16.03
N LEU A 32 1.09 -0.40 15.95
CA LEU A 32 2.06 -0.81 16.96
C LEU A 32 3.45 -0.21 16.72
N TRP A 33 3.73 0.22 15.49
CA TRP A 33 5.04 0.71 15.09
C TRP A 33 5.14 2.24 15.24
N SER A 34 5.91 2.69 16.23
CA SER A 34 6.03 4.11 16.58
C SER A 34 6.47 5.00 15.42
N ALA A 35 7.48 4.61 14.65
CA ALA A 35 7.98 5.40 13.52
C ALA A 35 6.93 5.55 12.40
N ALA A 36 6.13 4.50 12.15
CA ALA A 36 5.05 4.57 11.18
C ALA A 36 3.92 5.46 11.67
N LEU A 37 3.57 5.36 12.94
CA LEU A 37 2.53 6.19 13.56
C LEU A 37 2.94 7.66 13.64
N GLU A 38 4.22 7.96 13.81
CA GLU A 38 4.73 9.34 13.74
C GLU A 38 4.49 9.93 12.34
N THR A 39 4.82 9.17 11.29
CA THR A 39 4.49 9.52 9.90
C THR A 39 2.99 9.72 9.69
N PHE A 40 2.16 8.79 10.20
CA PHE A 40 0.70 8.90 10.15
C PHE A 40 0.20 10.21 10.79
N LYS A 41 0.61 10.49 12.03
CA LYS A 41 0.19 11.71 12.77
C LYS A 41 0.59 13.00 12.05
N HIS A 42 1.75 13.01 11.42
CA HIS A 42 2.21 14.16 10.65
C HIS A 42 1.37 14.39 9.38
N ALA A 43 1.05 13.29 8.68
CA ALA A 43 0.28 13.32 7.43
C ALA A 43 -1.22 13.58 7.64
N HIS A 44 -1.80 13.10 8.75
CA HIS A 44 -3.24 13.10 9.06
C HIS A 44 -3.52 13.95 10.31
N LYS A 45 -3.26 15.26 10.25
CA LYS A 45 -3.31 16.19 11.40
C LYS A 45 -4.67 16.23 12.10
N ASN A 46 -5.75 15.92 11.40
CA ASN A 46 -7.11 15.92 11.94
C ASN A 46 -7.54 14.54 12.50
N ALA A 47 -6.71 13.51 12.36
CA ALA A 47 -6.98 12.18 12.87
C ALA A 47 -6.25 11.93 14.19
N LYS A 48 -6.87 11.15 15.07
CA LYS A 48 -6.18 10.68 16.28
C LYS A 48 -5.29 9.48 15.95
N GLY A 49 -3.99 9.57 16.19
CA GLY A 49 -3.05 8.43 16.06
C GLY A 49 -2.78 7.79 17.42
N ILE A 50 -2.99 6.48 17.55
CA ILE A 50 -2.80 5.72 18.80
C ILE A 50 -1.72 4.65 18.60
N LEU A 51 -0.64 4.74 19.39
CA LEU A 51 0.39 3.70 19.47
C LEU A 51 -0.11 2.59 20.40
N SER A 52 -0.56 1.50 19.83
CA SER A 52 -1.06 0.37 20.62
C SER A 52 -1.08 -0.92 19.83
N ASP A 53 -0.91 -2.02 20.53
CA ASP A 53 -1.28 -3.34 20.04
C ASP A 53 -2.82 -3.46 20.09
N ILE A 54 -3.45 -3.66 18.93
CA ILE A 54 -4.90 -3.77 18.82
C ILE A 54 -5.46 -4.93 19.64
N THR A 55 -4.67 -5.99 19.86
CA THR A 55 -5.09 -7.16 20.65
C THR A 55 -5.25 -6.83 22.15
N LYS A 56 -4.61 -5.75 22.61
CA LYS A 56 -4.63 -5.27 23.99
C LYS A 56 -5.67 -4.18 24.26
N LEU A 57 -6.33 -3.69 23.19
CA LEU A 57 -7.39 -2.71 23.33
C LEU A 57 -8.69 -3.42 23.74
N ASP A 58 -9.26 -3.00 24.83
CA ASP A 58 -10.53 -3.54 25.34
C ASP A 58 -11.76 -2.98 24.59
N ALA A 59 -12.92 -3.54 24.90
CA ALA A 59 -14.18 -3.13 24.28
C ALA A 59 -14.50 -1.65 24.56
N SER A 60 -14.19 -1.15 25.77
CA SER A 60 -14.52 0.22 26.20
C SER A 60 -13.84 1.27 25.32
N PHE A 61 -12.63 0.96 24.81
CA PHE A 61 -11.92 1.84 23.90
C PHE A 61 -12.72 2.13 22.62
N PHE A 62 -13.43 1.13 22.08
CA PHE A 62 -14.17 1.26 20.83
C PHE A 62 -15.64 1.70 21.02
N GLU A 63 -16.23 1.57 22.21
CA GLU A 63 -17.62 1.93 22.48
C GLU A 63 -17.97 3.38 22.12
N LYS A 64 -17.05 4.33 22.32
CA LYS A 64 -17.26 5.73 21.94
C LYS A 64 -17.43 5.96 20.43
N TYR A 65 -17.00 5.02 19.60
CA TYR A 65 -17.12 5.04 18.14
C TYR A 65 -18.33 4.25 17.63
N LYS A 66 -19.05 3.56 18.49
CA LYS A 66 -20.20 2.71 18.15
C LYS A 66 -21.26 3.46 17.35
N ASN A 67 -21.60 2.92 16.19
CA ASN A 67 -22.58 3.49 15.26
C ASN A 67 -22.25 4.91 14.72
N LYS A 68 -21.00 5.40 14.92
CA LYS A 68 -20.56 6.73 14.49
C LYS A 68 -19.60 6.69 13.30
N ILE A 69 -19.14 5.51 12.94
CA ILE A 69 -18.14 5.28 11.88
C ILE A 69 -18.82 4.64 10.68
N ASP A 70 -18.61 5.23 9.51
CA ASP A 70 -19.16 4.69 8.27
C ASP A 70 -18.31 3.55 7.73
N VAL A 71 -16.98 3.68 7.79
CA VAL A 71 -16.03 2.70 7.22
C VAL A 71 -14.91 2.38 8.20
N VAL A 72 -14.60 1.09 8.34
CA VAL A 72 -13.33 0.63 8.94
C VAL A 72 -12.46 0.10 7.83
N ILE A 73 -11.22 0.58 7.73
CA ILE A 73 -10.19 0.03 6.86
C ILE A 73 -9.12 -0.65 7.70
N ALA A 74 -8.55 -1.74 7.20
CA ALA A 74 -7.51 -2.46 7.92
C ALA A 74 -6.57 -3.21 6.97
N GLY A 75 -5.27 -3.11 7.24
CA GLY A 75 -4.21 -3.91 6.60
C GLY A 75 -3.50 -4.79 7.64
N PRO A 76 -4.16 -5.81 8.23
CA PRO A 76 -3.55 -6.60 9.29
C PRO A 76 -2.28 -7.32 8.80
N PRO A 77 -1.22 -7.40 9.64
CA PRO A 77 0.05 -8.00 9.26
C PRO A 77 -0.12 -9.48 8.89
N CYS A 78 0.60 -9.89 7.86
CA CYS A 78 0.51 -11.20 7.24
C CYS A 78 1.91 -11.81 7.07
N GLN A 79 2.77 -11.72 8.09
CA GLN A 79 4.17 -12.15 7.94
C GLN A 79 4.31 -13.67 7.84
N GLY A 80 3.42 -14.45 8.44
CA GLY A 80 3.31 -15.89 8.20
C GLY A 80 2.83 -16.25 6.78
N PHE A 81 2.27 -15.29 6.03
CA PHE A 81 1.59 -15.51 4.75
C PHE A 81 2.35 -14.99 3.53
N SER A 82 3.43 -14.21 3.71
CA SER A 82 4.13 -13.67 2.55
C SER A 82 4.94 -14.77 1.85
N MET A 83 5.02 -14.72 0.52
CA MET A 83 5.89 -15.61 -0.28
C MET A 83 7.38 -15.50 0.10
N SER A 84 7.75 -14.52 0.92
CA SER A 84 9.09 -14.29 1.48
C SER A 84 9.21 -14.68 2.95
N GLY A 85 8.12 -15.10 3.61
CA GLY A 85 8.09 -15.57 5.00
C GLY A 85 8.20 -17.09 5.08
N LYS A 86 8.42 -17.61 6.30
CA LYS A 86 8.55 -19.05 6.57
C LYS A 86 7.26 -19.85 6.38
N ARG A 87 6.14 -19.23 5.98
CA ARG A 87 4.79 -19.84 5.87
C ARG A 87 4.41 -20.66 7.11
N ASP A 88 4.66 -20.11 8.27
CA ASP A 88 4.38 -20.76 9.54
C ASP A 88 2.89 -20.61 9.87
N SER A 89 2.16 -21.72 9.86
CA SER A 89 0.73 -21.77 10.21
C SER A 89 0.46 -21.51 11.70
N SER A 90 1.47 -21.60 12.56
CA SER A 90 1.36 -21.34 14.00
C SER A 90 1.55 -19.87 14.37
N ASP A 91 1.95 -19.01 13.41
CA ASP A 91 2.18 -17.59 13.65
C ASP A 91 0.89 -16.90 14.12
N GLU A 92 0.88 -16.35 15.34
CA GLU A 92 -0.28 -15.66 15.94
C GLU A 92 -0.78 -14.50 15.07
N ARG A 93 0.08 -13.92 14.23
CA ARG A 93 -0.28 -12.85 13.28
C ARG A 93 -1.26 -13.33 12.21
N ASN A 94 -1.40 -14.65 12.02
CA ASN A 94 -2.39 -15.25 11.13
C ASN A 94 -3.84 -15.05 11.63
N THR A 95 -4.01 -14.65 12.89
CA THR A 95 -5.30 -14.43 13.53
C THR A 95 -5.64 -12.96 13.71
N MET A 96 -4.81 -12.01 13.21
CA MET A 96 -5.05 -10.58 13.40
C MET A 96 -6.37 -10.09 12.78
N TYR A 97 -6.92 -10.78 11.78
CA TYR A 97 -8.28 -10.51 11.28
C TYR A 97 -9.35 -10.68 12.37
N GLU A 98 -9.14 -11.56 13.36
CA GLU A 98 -10.04 -11.71 14.50
C GLU A 98 -10.07 -10.46 15.40
N SER A 99 -8.92 -9.81 15.59
CA SER A 99 -8.85 -8.53 16.32
C SER A 99 -9.58 -7.43 15.58
N VAL A 100 -9.49 -7.40 14.24
CA VAL A 100 -10.31 -6.50 13.42
C VAL A 100 -11.80 -6.82 13.63
N ALA A 101 -12.19 -8.10 13.54
CA ALA A 101 -13.58 -8.52 13.69
C ALA A 101 -14.16 -8.18 15.09
N LYS A 102 -13.35 -8.30 16.17
CA LYS A 102 -13.72 -7.87 17.52
C LYS A 102 -13.97 -6.36 17.57
N SER A 103 -13.07 -5.55 17.05
CA SER A 103 -13.23 -4.09 17.01
C SER A 103 -14.47 -3.70 16.18
N VAL A 104 -14.65 -4.31 15.01
CA VAL A 104 -15.80 -4.11 14.12
C VAL A 104 -17.12 -4.48 14.77
N SER A 105 -17.17 -5.53 15.59
CA SER A 105 -18.40 -5.94 16.30
C SER A 105 -18.90 -4.87 17.29
N ILE A 106 -17.98 -4.05 17.82
CA ILE A 106 -18.28 -2.95 18.75
C ILE A 106 -18.58 -1.66 17.99
N ILE A 107 -17.70 -1.28 17.06
CA ILE A 107 -17.82 -0.05 16.26
C ILE A 107 -19.09 -0.08 15.40
N ASN A 108 -19.44 -1.25 14.86
CA ASN A 108 -20.58 -1.49 13.99
C ASN A 108 -20.64 -0.58 12.75
N PRO A 109 -19.54 -0.52 11.93
CA PRO A 109 -19.50 0.34 10.74
C PRO A 109 -20.42 -0.20 9.62
N LYS A 110 -20.77 0.65 8.66
CA LYS A 110 -21.54 0.26 7.46
C LYS A 110 -20.75 -0.65 6.54
N ILE A 111 -19.45 -0.36 6.39
CA ILE A 111 -18.51 -1.08 5.50
C ILE A 111 -17.20 -1.34 6.21
N VAL A 112 -16.60 -2.50 5.95
CA VAL A 112 -15.23 -2.84 6.34
C VAL A 112 -14.42 -3.21 5.10
N LEU A 113 -13.22 -2.65 4.97
CA LEU A 113 -12.24 -3.08 3.98
C LEU A 113 -11.06 -3.76 4.68
N LEU A 114 -10.74 -4.98 4.21
CA LEU A 114 -9.52 -5.66 4.64
C LEU A 114 -8.59 -5.77 3.42
N GLU A 115 -7.37 -5.27 3.56
CA GLU A 115 -6.30 -5.44 2.56
C GLU A 115 -5.33 -6.51 3.03
N ASN A 116 -4.87 -7.35 2.09
CA ASN A 116 -3.81 -8.29 2.37
C ASN A 116 -3.04 -8.72 1.10
N VAL A 117 -1.95 -9.47 1.27
CA VAL A 117 -1.20 -10.05 0.17
C VAL A 117 -1.99 -11.20 -0.48
N VAL A 118 -1.80 -11.40 -1.80
CA VAL A 118 -2.51 -12.47 -2.57
C VAL A 118 -2.25 -13.86 -2.00
N GLY A 119 -1.07 -14.09 -1.40
CA GLY A 119 -0.73 -15.36 -0.76
C GLY A 119 -1.72 -15.83 0.31
N LEU A 120 -2.46 -14.90 0.95
CA LEU A 120 -3.50 -15.22 1.93
C LEU A 120 -4.58 -16.16 1.35
N LEU A 121 -4.90 -16.05 0.07
CA LEU A 121 -5.95 -16.85 -0.57
C LEU A 121 -5.67 -18.36 -0.60
N SER A 122 -4.39 -18.73 -0.64
CA SER A 122 -3.95 -20.14 -0.68
C SER A 122 -3.53 -20.69 0.69
N MET A 123 -3.59 -19.87 1.73
CA MET A 123 -3.13 -20.27 3.05
C MET A 123 -4.19 -20.97 3.89
N LYS A 124 -3.71 -21.94 4.65
CA LYS A 124 -4.53 -22.73 5.56
C LYS A 124 -4.13 -22.44 7.02
N SER A 125 -5.11 -22.46 7.89
CA SER A 125 -4.91 -22.49 9.34
C SER A 125 -4.33 -23.85 9.76
N GLN A 126 -3.89 -23.98 11.01
CA GLN A 126 -3.46 -25.25 11.60
C GLN A 126 -4.51 -26.37 11.46
N LYS A 127 -5.81 -26.00 11.45
CA LYS A 127 -6.93 -26.93 11.28
C LYS A 127 -7.24 -27.26 9.80
N GLY A 128 -6.42 -26.82 8.86
CA GLY A 128 -6.57 -27.11 7.41
C GLY A 128 -7.57 -26.21 6.67
N ASN A 129 -8.30 -25.31 7.34
CA ASN A 129 -9.25 -24.41 6.70
C ASN A 129 -8.53 -23.26 5.99
N PHE A 130 -8.99 -22.85 4.81
CA PHE A 130 -8.45 -21.66 4.16
C PHE A 130 -8.74 -20.39 4.99
N ILE A 131 -7.72 -19.54 5.16
CA ILE A 131 -7.85 -18.28 5.94
C ILE A 131 -8.91 -17.36 5.31
N LYS A 132 -8.99 -17.29 3.99
CA LYS A 132 -10.02 -16.50 3.28
C LYS A 132 -11.44 -16.92 3.70
N ASP A 133 -11.69 -18.23 3.85
CA ASP A 133 -13.02 -18.75 4.21
C ASP A 133 -13.35 -18.48 5.69
N LEU A 134 -12.32 -18.48 6.55
CA LEU A 134 -12.46 -18.09 7.95
C LEU A 134 -12.82 -16.61 8.08
N ILE A 135 -12.17 -15.73 7.30
CA ILE A 135 -12.49 -14.28 7.24
C ILE A 135 -13.94 -14.10 6.79
N ILE A 136 -14.35 -14.71 5.67
CA ILE A 136 -15.71 -14.61 5.14
C ILE A 136 -16.71 -15.02 6.22
N LYS A 137 -16.63 -16.25 6.76
CA LYS A 137 -17.53 -16.76 7.78
C LYS A 137 -17.58 -15.87 9.04
N ARG A 138 -16.42 -15.29 9.40
CA ARG A 138 -16.33 -14.44 10.59
C ARG A 138 -17.11 -13.13 10.43
N PHE A 139 -17.01 -12.48 9.27
CA PHE A 139 -17.72 -11.24 8.99
C PHE A 139 -19.20 -11.47 8.63
N GLU A 140 -19.55 -12.58 7.98
CA GLU A 140 -20.94 -12.99 7.77
C GLU A 140 -21.68 -13.18 9.10
N LYS A 141 -21.04 -13.80 10.10
CA LYS A 141 -21.60 -13.91 11.47
C LYS A 141 -21.84 -12.56 12.16
N LEU A 142 -21.19 -11.50 11.72
CA LEU A 142 -21.41 -10.12 12.20
C LEU A 142 -22.48 -9.38 11.37
N GLY A 143 -23.13 -10.06 10.43
CA GLY A 143 -24.19 -9.52 9.58
C GLY A 143 -23.70 -8.74 8.36
N TYR A 144 -22.47 -8.99 7.89
CA TYR A 144 -21.95 -8.39 6.67
C TYR A 144 -22.10 -9.32 5.45
N ASP A 145 -22.47 -8.77 4.32
CA ASP A 145 -22.27 -9.39 3.00
C ASP A 145 -20.79 -9.24 2.63
N VAL A 146 -20.10 -10.33 2.28
CA VAL A 146 -18.65 -10.37 2.10
C VAL A 146 -18.28 -10.75 0.66
N GLY A 147 -17.58 -9.86 -0.02
CA GLY A 147 -16.93 -10.13 -1.30
C GLY A 147 -15.42 -9.93 -1.21
N TYR A 148 -14.66 -10.59 -2.10
CA TYR A 148 -13.23 -10.31 -2.24
C TYR A 148 -12.79 -10.34 -3.69
N GLN A 149 -11.75 -9.56 -4.00
CA GLN A 149 -11.13 -9.51 -5.33
C GLN A 149 -9.63 -9.20 -5.20
N VAL A 150 -8.83 -9.72 -6.14
CA VAL A 150 -7.44 -9.32 -6.29
C VAL A 150 -7.39 -8.11 -7.21
N LEU A 151 -6.83 -7.01 -6.71
CA LEU A 151 -6.64 -5.77 -7.46
C LEU A 151 -5.14 -5.54 -7.69
N ASP A 152 -4.76 -5.10 -8.90
CA ASP A 152 -3.40 -4.62 -9.16
C ASP A 152 -3.39 -3.08 -9.09
N ALA A 153 -2.59 -2.52 -8.19
CA ALA A 153 -2.49 -1.08 -8.01
C ALA A 153 -2.14 -0.32 -9.32
N SER A 154 -1.40 -0.97 -10.24
CA SER A 154 -1.06 -0.37 -11.54
C SER A 154 -2.27 -0.07 -12.43
N GLU A 155 -3.38 -0.79 -12.21
CA GLU A 155 -4.65 -0.57 -12.90
C GLU A 155 -5.42 0.66 -12.38
N TYR A 156 -4.92 1.29 -11.33
CA TYR A 156 -5.51 2.48 -10.68
C TYR A 156 -4.54 3.68 -10.69
N GLY A 157 -3.57 3.68 -11.61
CA GLY A 157 -2.64 4.80 -11.83
C GLY A 157 -1.42 4.81 -10.89
N VAL A 158 -1.18 3.75 -10.13
CA VAL A 158 0.04 3.59 -9.35
C VAL A 158 1.16 3.07 -10.27
N PRO A 159 2.35 3.70 -10.32
CA PRO A 159 3.46 3.25 -11.19
C PRO A 159 4.18 2.01 -10.62
N GLN A 160 3.42 1.09 -10.04
CA GLN A 160 3.89 -0.18 -9.47
C GLN A 160 2.85 -1.27 -9.65
N SER A 161 3.23 -2.40 -10.24
CA SER A 161 2.45 -3.62 -10.21
C SER A 161 2.51 -4.21 -8.80
N ARG A 162 1.41 -4.02 -8.06
CA ARG A 162 1.26 -4.44 -6.67
C ARG A 162 -0.12 -5.07 -6.48
N LYS A 163 -0.16 -6.37 -6.58
CA LYS A 163 -1.40 -7.14 -6.41
C LYS A 163 -1.72 -7.34 -4.93
N ARG A 164 -2.95 -7.05 -4.57
CA ARG A 164 -3.48 -7.21 -3.22
C ARG A 164 -4.88 -7.82 -3.26
N VAL A 165 -5.18 -8.68 -2.31
CA VAL A 165 -6.55 -9.11 -2.08
C VAL A 165 -7.24 -8.07 -1.20
N ILE A 166 -8.40 -7.62 -1.65
CA ILE A 166 -9.27 -6.70 -0.93
C ILE A 166 -10.55 -7.44 -0.60
N PHE A 167 -10.93 -7.48 0.69
CA PHE A 167 -12.25 -7.90 1.11
C PHE A 167 -13.11 -6.66 1.36
N ILE A 168 -14.33 -6.67 0.85
CA ILE A 168 -15.35 -5.68 1.16
C ILE A 168 -16.44 -6.38 1.95
N CYS A 169 -16.62 -5.99 3.22
CA CYS A 169 -17.68 -6.48 4.07
C CYS A 169 -18.70 -5.35 4.25
N SER A 170 -19.96 -5.57 3.90
CA SER A 170 -20.97 -4.51 3.80
C SER A 170 -22.27 -4.89 4.53
N LYS A 171 -22.82 -3.96 5.33
CA LYS A 171 -24.18 -4.03 5.93
C LYS A 171 -25.22 -3.27 5.10
N ILE A 172 -24.80 -2.63 4.02
CA ILE A 172 -25.68 -1.82 3.17
C ILE A 172 -26.04 -2.50 1.85
N GLY A 173 -25.95 -3.83 1.79
CA GLY A 173 -26.15 -4.65 0.60
C GLY A 173 -24.83 -4.94 -0.11
N LYS A 174 -24.89 -5.72 -1.19
CA LYS A 174 -23.71 -6.15 -1.96
C LYS A 174 -23.00 -4.95 -2.59
N VAL A 175 -21.72 -4.82 -2.33
CA VAL A 175 -20.83 -3.79 -2.89
C VAL A 175 -19.89 -4.43 -3.89
N SER A 176 -19.86 -3.92 -5.12
CA SER A 176 -18.91 -4.33 -6.16
C SER A 176 -17.52 -3.73 -5.92
N PHE A 177 -16.56 -4.12 -6.76
CA PHE A 177 -15.21 -3.57 -6.75
C PHE A 177 -15.05 -2.46 -7.80
N PRO A 178 -14.11 -1.50 -7.61
CA PRO A 178 -13.89 -0.43 -8.57
C PRO A 178 -13.40 -0.98 -9.90
N THR A 179 -13.89 -0.40 -10.99
CA THR A 179 -13.42 -0.70 -12.34
C THR A 179 -12.00 -0.15 -12.53
N PRO A 180 -11.07 -0.88 -13.16
CA PRO A 180 -9.77 -0.38 -13.55
C PRO A 180 -9.85 0.90 -14.38
N THR A 181 -8.96 1.85 -14.13
CA THR A 181 -8.86 3.13 -14.85
C THR A 181 -7.63 3.20 -15.77
N HIS A 182 -6.74 2.20 -15.67
CA HIS A 182 -5.49 2.12 -16.44
C HIS A 182 -5.25 0.70 -16.94
N SER A 183 -4.72 0.56 -18.18
CA SER A 183 -4.33 -0.73 -18.75
C SER A 183 -3.01 -0.62 -19.54
N ASP A 184 -2.43 -1.76 -19.93
CA ASP A 184 -1.23 -1.79 -20.78
C ASP A 184 -1.57 -1.38 -22.22
N GLU A 185 -2.78 -1.68 -22.67
CA GLU A 185 -3.33 -1.29 -23.98
C GLU A 185 -4.29 -0.14 -23.78
N ILE A 186 -4.25 0.84 -24.68
CA ILE A 186 -5.28 1.87 -24.79
C ILE A 186 -6.47 1.17 -25.44
N SER A 187 -7.24 0.45 -24.64
CA SER A 187 -8.49 -0.09 -25.08
C SER A 187 -9.58 0.97 -24.94
N GLU A 188 -10.55 0.88 -25.79
CA GLU A 188 -11.78 1.65 -25.72
C GLU A 188 -12.40 1.58 -24.31
N THR A 189 -13.34 2.40 -24.02
CA THR A 189 -13.96 2.60 -22.71
C THR A 189 -14.43 1.32 -22.01
N VAL A 190 -14.17 1.17 -20.71
CA VAL A 190 -14.88 0.22 -19.86
C VAL A 190 -16.01 0.94 -19.14
N GLY A 191 -17.25 0.55 -19.45
CA GLY A 191 -18.44 1.21 -18.90
C GLY A 191 -18.55 2.69 -19.27
N GLY A 192 -18.08 3.10 -20.47
CA GLY A 192 -18.10 4.49 -20.93
C GLY A 192 -16.98 5.38 -20.38
N ILE A 193 -16.07 4.86 -19.55
CA ILE A 193 -14.94 5.62 -18.99
C ILE A 193 -13.69 5.33 -19.83
N PRO A 194 -12.99 6.35 -20.37
CA PRO A 194 -11.73 6.15 -21.07
C PRO A 194 -10.68 5.51 -20.16
N ILE A 195 -10.08 4.40 -20.61
CA ILE A 195 -8.98 3.76 -19.91
C ILE A 195 -7.68 4.45 -20.31
N LYS A 196 -6.91 4.86 -19.31
CA LYS A 196 -5.57 5.47 -19.49
C LYS A 196 -4.49 4.38 -19.59
N LYS A 197 -3.37 4.72 -20.21
CA LYS A 197 -2.18 3.88 -20.18
C LYS A 197 -1.62 3.82 -18.76
N LYS A 198 -1.14 2.65 -18.33
CA LYS A 198 -0.46 2.48 -17.04
C LYS A 198 0.69 3.47 -16.90
N VAL A 199 0.83 4.03 -15.71
CA VAL A 199 1.91 4.95 -15.36
C VAL A 199 3.21 4.17 -15.21
N THR A 200 4.26 4.59 -15.88
CA THR A 200 5.56 3.92 -15.89
C THR A 200 6.50 4.47 -14.80
N VAL A 201 7.60 3.75 -14.55
CA VAL A 201 8.69 4.23 -13.69
C VAL A 201 9.26 5.55 -14.23
N GLY A 202 9.41 5.68 -15.56
CA GLY A 202 9.88 6.92 -16.19
C GLY A 202 8.93 8.09 -15.98
N ASP A 203 7.63 7.84 -16.07
CA ASP A 203 6.62 8.86 -15.77
C ASP A 203 6.66 9.30 -14.29
N ALA A 204 6.99 8.40 -13.39
CA ALA A 204 7.02 8.71 -11.97
C ALA A 204 8.31 9.42 -11.53
N LEU A 205 9.47 8.98 -12.02
CA LEU A 205 10.77 9.41 -11.50
C LEU A 205 11.49 10.43 -12.39
N GLY A 206 11.03 10.67 -13.62
CA GLY A 206 11.75 11.42 -14.63
C GLY A 206 12.08 12.88 -14.27
N ASN A 207 11.43 13.47 -13.29
CA ASN A 207 11.70 14.83 -12.82
C ASN A 207 12.40 14.88 -11.45
N ILE A 208 12.75 13.74 -10.84
CA ILE A 208 13.54 13.69 -9.61
C ILE A 208 15.04 13.69 -9.99
N PRO A 209 15.86 14.64 -9.50
CA PRO A 209 17.29 14.67 -9.79
C PRO A 209 18.04 13.52 -9.12
N ASP A 210 19.25 13.19 -9.64
CA ASP A 210 20.10 12.14 -9.04
C ASP A 210 20.65 12.52 -7.67
N VAL A 211 20.94 13.80 -7.50
CA VAL A 211 21.53 14.32 -6.25
C VAL A 211 20.43 14.61 -5.26
N GLY A 212 20.60 14.17 -4.03
CA GLY A 212 19.70 14.53 -2.94
C GLY A 212 19.51 16.06 -2.86
N GLY A 213 18.32 16.50 -2.51
CA GLY A 213 17.97 17.91 -2.41
C GLY A 213 16.47 18.12 -2.34
N LYS A 214 16.07 19.38 -2.18
CA LYS A 214 14.68 19.79 -2.01
C LYS A 214 14.01 20.27 -3.31
N THR A 215 14.74 20.28 -4.43
CA THR A 215 14.25 20.77 -5.72
C THR A 215 14.19 19.63 -6.75
N TYR A 216 13.28 19.74 -7.69
CA TYR A 216 13.14 18.80 -8.81
C TYR A 216 13.04 19.53 -10.14
N PHE A 217 13.25 18.79 -11.24
CA PHE A 217 13.03 19.33 -12.58
C PHE A 217 11.54 19.60 -12.83
N PRO A 218 11.18 20.52 -13.71
CA PRO A 218 9.79 20.77 -14.05
C PRO A 218 9.04 19.48 -14.42
N PRO A 219 7.81 19.27 -13.91
CA PRO A 219 7.04 18.08 -14.21
C PRO A 219 6.64 18.04 -15.69
N LYS A 220 6.89 16.90 -16.35
CA LYS A 220 6.60 16.67 -17.78
C LYS A 220 5.35 15.82 -18.01
N THR A 221 4.96 15.01 -17.02
CA THR A 221 3.79 14.14 -17.13
C THR A 221 2.69 14.57 -16.16
N GLU A 222 1.45 14.17 -16.43
CA GLU A 222 0.32 14.42 -15.51
C GLU A 222 0.56 13.76 -14.14
N TYR A 223 1.20 12.60 -14.13
CA TYR A 223 1.56 11.95 -12.88
C TYR A 223 2.55 12.79 -12.06
N GLN A 224 3.63 13.29 -12.68
CA GLN A 224 4.61 14.18 -12.01
C GLN A 224 3.93 15.44 -11.49
N LYS A 225 3.06 16.07 -12.27
CA LYS A 225 2.28 17.24 -11.84
C LYS A 225 1.41 16.94 -10.61
N SER A 226 0.77 15.78 -10.58
CA SER A 226 -0.11 15.38 -9.46
C SER A 226 0.65 15.01 -8.18
N MET A 227 1.92 14.60 -8.30
CA MET A 227 2.77 14.24 -7.16
C MET A 227 3.58 15.44 -6.63
N SER A 228 3.91 16.36 -7.50
CA SER A 228 4.70 17.54 -7.20
C SER A 228 3.81 18.62 -6.60
N ASN A 229 4.13 19.10 -5.41
CA ASN A 229 3.39 20.19 -4.77
C ASN A 229 3.99 21.59 -5.05
N GLY A 230 4.96 21.67 -5.95
CA GLY A 230 5.64 22.91 -6.34
C GLY A 230 6.61 23.47 -5.31
N LYS A 231 6.86 22.79 -4.19
CA LYS A 231 7.70 23.28 -3.08
C LYS A 231 8.92 22.35 -2.88
N GLU A 232 8.93 21.57 -1.84
CA GLU A 232 10.06 20.76 -1.41
C GLU A 232 9.82 19.28 -1.67
N ILE A 233 10.92 18.53 -1.90
CA ILE A 233 10.92 17.06 -1.94
C ILE A 233 11.45 16.55 -0.61
N PHE A 234 10.60 15.92 0.20
CA PHE A 234 11.03 15.28 1.45
C PHE A 234 11.61 13.89 1.21
N ASN A 235 12.51 13.46 2.09
CA ASN A 235 13.14 12.13 2.09
C ASN A 235 13.92 11.78 0.80
N HIS A 236 14.35 12.78 0.03
CA HIS A 236 15.16 12.58 -1.17
C HIS A 236 16.65 12.58 -0.82
N ASN A 237 17.13 11.48 -0.27
CA ASN A 237 18.52 11.30 0.11
C ASN A 237 19.21 10.36 -0.86
N LYS A 238 20.40 10.74 -1.34
CA LYS A 238 21.24 9.88 -2.17
C LYS A 238 21.63 8.61 -1.42
N MET A 239 21.53 7.47 -2.11
CA MET A 239 22.03 6.18 -1.61
C MET A 239 23.48 6.00 -2.02
N ASN A 240 24.35 5.83 -1.04
CA ASN A 240 25.79 5.59 -1.27
C ASN A 240 26.08 4.10 -1.18
N HIS A 241 26.97 3.61 -2.03
CA HIS A 241 27.40 2.22 -2.10
C HIS A 241 28.93 2.13 -2.20
N ASN A 242 29.50 1.06 -1.68
CA ASN A 242 30.91 0.76 -1.90
C ASN A 242 31.18 0.34 -3.37
N LEU A 243 32.46 0.30 -3.75
CA LEU A 243 32.88 0.03 -5.13
C LEU A 243 32.40 -1.34 -5.65
N ASP A 244 32.41 -2.38 -4.82
CA ASP A 244 31.96 -3.72 -5.20
C ASP A 244 30.48 -3.77 -5.49
N VAL A 245 29.68 -3.05 -4.71
CA VAL A 245 28.24 -2.91 -4.94
C VAL A 245 27.98 -2.11 -6.21
N LEU A 246 28.68 -1.00 -6.43
CA LEU A 246 28.57 -0.19 -7.64
C LEU A 246 28.91 -1.00 -8.90
N LYS A 247 29.99 -1.81 -8.84
CA LYS A 247 30.34 -2.71 -9.95
C LYS A 247 29.23 -3.73 -10.23
N ARG A 248 28.64 -4.33 -9.22
CA ARG A 248 27.49 -5.25 -9.41
C ARG A 248 26.30 -4.54 -10.03
N ILE A 249 25.97 -3.36 -9.53
CA ILE A 249 24.86 -2.56 -10.04
C ILE A 249 25.05 -2.21 -11.51
N SER A 250 26.26 -1.75 -11.93
CA SER A 250 26.54 -1.34 -13.31
C SER A 250 26.39 -2.46 -14.35
N LEU A 251 26.51 -3.71 -13.93
CA LEU A 251 26.35 -4.90 -14.79
C LEU A 251 24.86 -5.27 -15.05
N VAL A 252 23.93 -4.66 -14.34
CA VAL A 252 22.51 -4.98 -14.50
C VAL A 252 21.85 -4.00 -15.47
N PRO A 253 21.37 -4.44 -16.65
CA PRO A 253 20.70 -3.57 -17.62
C PRO A 253 19.29 -3.17 -17.12
N PRO A 254 18.64 -2.15 -17.70
CA PRO A 254 17.25 -1.82 -17.45
C PRO A 254 16.34 -3.04 -17.60
N GLY A 255 15.49 -3.30 -16.59
CA GLY A 255 14.65 -4.51 -16.55
C GLY A 255 15.39 -5.79 -16.14
N GLY A 256 16.72 -5.76 -15.98
CA GLY A 256 17.53 -6.88 -15.50
C GLY A 256 17.47 -7.11 -14.00
N ASN A 257 18.18 -8.14 -13.52
CA ASN A 257 18.28 -8.48 -12.09
C ASN A 257 19.63 -9.18 -11.80
N TRP A 258 19.77 -9.77 -10.61
CA TRP A 258 20.98 -10.49 -10.17
C TRP A 258 21.52 -11.52 -11.17
N LYS A 259 20.67 -12.12 -12.02
CA LYS A 259 21.09 -13.09 -13.05
C LYS A 259 22.04 -12.49 -14.11
N ASN A 260 22.01 -11.17 -14.28
CA ASN A 260 22.90 -10.45 -15.19
C ASN A 260 24.30 -10.25 -14.60
N ILE A 261 24.49 -10.50 -13.30
CA ILE A 261 25.77 -10.34 -12.62
C ILE A 261 26.58 -11.63 -12.77
N PRO A 262 27.78 -11.61 -13.39
CA PRO A 262 28.63 -12.78 -13.50
C PRO A 262 28.93 -13.42 -12.14
N LYS A 263 28.95 -14.74 -12.05
CA LYS A 263 29.17 -15.52 -10.82
C LYS A 263 30.38 -15.04 -10.01
N LYS A 264 31.47 -14.63 -10.66
CA LYS A 264 32.68 -14.11 -10.00
C LYS A 264 32.47 -12.83 -9.18
N TYR A 265 31.39 -12.08 -9.44
CA TYR A 265 31.01 -10.86 -8.70
C TYR A 265 29.79 -11.05 -7.80
N TYR A 266 29.05 -12.14 -7.96
CA TYR A 266 27.83 -12.44 -7.22
C TYR A 266 28.01 -13.68 -6.36
N ASN A 267 28.52 -13.49 -5.16
CA ASN A 267 28.61 -14.52 -4.10
C ASN A 267 27.63 -14.25 -2.96
N VAL A 268 26.63 -13.44 -3.19
CA VAL A 268 25.64 -13.03 -2.16
C VAL A 268 24.44 -13.95 -2.28
N GLY A 269 24.07 -14.63 -1.22
CA GLY A 269 22.93 -15.52 -1.19
C GLY A 269 21.60 -14.81 -1.51
N GLY A 270 20.68 -15.54 -2.12
CA GLY A 270 19.33 -15.09 -2.40
C GLY A 270 19.02 -14.99 -3.90
N GLU A 271 18.32 -16.02 -4.41
CA GLU A 271 17.95 -16.13 -5.83
C GLU A 271 16.57 -15.52 -6.17
N HIS A 272 16.06 -14.62 -5.33
CA HIS A 272 14.77 -14.01 -5.60
C HIS A 272 14.86 -13.07 -6.83
N SER A 273 13.91 -13.19 -7.75
CA SER A 273 13.89 -12.44 -9.04
C SER A 273 13.96 -10.91 -8.89
N ASN A 274 13.61 -10.39 -7.71
CA ASN A 274 13.67 -8.96 -7.41
C ASN A 274 15.00 -8.51 -6.76
N ASN A 275 15.96 -9.41 -6.52
CA ASN A 275 17.28 -9.01 -6.02
C ASN A 275 18.09 -8.37 -7.14
N TYR A 276 18.77 -7.26 -6.85
CA TYR A 276 19.46 -6.43 -7.83
C TYR A 276 18.59 -6.10 -9.06
N ARG A 277 17.30 -5.83 -8.82
CA ARG A 277 16.37 -5.50 -9.90
C ARG A 277 16.56 -4.05 -10.34
N ARG A 278 17.10 -3.82 -11.56
CA ARG A 278 17.07 -2.49 -12.17
C ARG A 278 15.67 -2.27 -12.77
N LEU A 279 15.06 -1.17 -12.38
CA LEU A 279 13.73 -0.82 -12.87
C LEU A 279 13.77 -0.51 -14.39
N ASP A 280 12.70 -0.89 -15.10
CA ASP A 280 12.50 -0.55 -16.50
C ASP A 280 11.73 0.78 -16.57
N PRO A 281 12.30 1.85 -17.16
CA PRO A 281 11.63 3.14 -17.23
C PRO A 281 10.33 3.12 -18.06
N LYS A 282 10.14 2.11 -18.93
CA LYS A 282 8.98 1.99 -19.83
C LYS A 282 7.81 1.20 -19.24
N LYS A 283 7.95 0.67 -18.03
CA LYS A 283 6.94 -0.19 -17.38
C LYS A 283 6.64 0.31 -15.96
N PRO A 284 5.49 -0.06 -15.36
CA PRO A 284 5.32 0.01 -13.93
C PRO A 284 6.41 -0.78 -13.20
N SER A 285 6.82 -0.34 -12.02
CA SER A 285 7.81 -1.07 -11.23
C SER A 285 7.26 -2.43 -10.75
N VAL A 286 8.15 -3.33 -10.41
CA VAL A 286 7.79 -4.54 -9.65
C VAL A 286 7.32 -4.15 -8.25
N THR A 287 6.61 -5.04 -7.56
CA THR A 287 6.27 -4.85 -6.13
C THR A 287 7.54 -4.65 -5.31
N ILE A 288 7.71 -3.48 -4.71
CA ILE A 288 8.85 -3.14 -3.86
C ILE A 288 8.52 -3.58 -2.43
N LYS A 289 9.28 -4.56 -1.91
CA LYS A 289 9.17 -5.04 -0.53
C LYS A 289 10.01 -4.19 0.42
N HIS A 290 11.30 -4.05 0.10
CA HIS A 290 12.25 -3.20 0.82
C HIS A 290 13.40 -2.89 -0.14
N ALA A 291 13.43 -1.68 -0.67
CA ALA A 291 14.32 -1.35 -1.79
C ALA A 291 15.81 -1.57 -1.47
N ILE A 292 16.25 -1.25 -0.25
CA ILE A 292 17.65 -1.42 0.17
C ILE A 292 18.00 -2.91 0.29
N LYS A 293 17.20 -3.70 1.02
CA LYS A 293 17.46 -5.14 1.24
C LYS A 293 17.42 -5.94 -0.06
N SER A 294 16.53 -5.57 -0.98
CA SER A 294 16.41 -6.23 -2.30
C SER A 294 17.28 -5.60 -3.37
N MET A 295 18.04 -4.54 -3.06
CA MET A 295 18.87 -3.81 -4.02
C MET A 295 18.09 -3.41 -5.28
N ILE A 296 16.95 -2.71 -5.11
CA ILE A 296 16.16 -2.19 -6.23
C ILE A 296 16.90 -1.00 -6.85
N ILE A 297 17.38 -1.18 -8.09
CA ILE A 297 18.27 -0.26 -8.75
C ILE A 297 17.44 0.79 -9.54
N HIS A 298 17.90 2.05 -9.47
CA HIS A 298 17.32 3.14 -10.24
C HIS A 298 17.39 2.85 -11.76
N PRO A 299 16.38 3.22 -12.57
CA PRO A 299 16.36 2.89 -13.99
C PRO A 299 17.54 3.49 -14.78
N LYS A 300 18.02 4.68 -14.37
CA LYS A 300 19.07 5.43 -15.07
C LYS A 300 20.40 5.46 -14.33
N TYR A 301 20.40 5.52 -13.00
CA TYR A 301 21.61 5.76 -12.20
C TYR A 301 22.09 4.46 -11.52
N ASP A 302 23.39 4.31 -11.35
CA ASP A 302 23.99 3.15 -10.71
C ASP A 302 23.93 3.24 -9.19
N ARG A 303 22.72 3.21 -8.65
CA ARG A 303 22.41 3.19 -7.22
C ARG A 303 21.06 2.56 -6.93
N VAL A 304 20.86 2.16 -5.70
CA VAL A 304 19.53 1.80 -5.20
C VAL A 304 18.63 3.04 -5.15
N ILE A 305 17.33 2.86 -5.38
CA ILE A 305 16.35 3.94 -5.26
C ILE A 305 16.20 4.39 -3.81
N GLY A 306 16.06 5.70 -3.60
CA GLY A 306 15.84 6.32 -2.29
C GLY A 306 14.38 6.22 -1.82
N ALA A 307 14.15 6.63 -0.57
CA ALA A 307 12.82 6.55 0.03
C ALA A 307 11.78 7.40 -0.74
N ARG A 308 12.13 8.60 -1.20
CA ARG A 308 11.23 9.44 -2.01
C ARG A 308 10.86 8.78 -3.35
N GLU A 309 11.83 8.14 -4.00
CA GLU A 309 11.57 7.44 -5.26
C GLU A 309 10.62 6.25 -5.03
N VAL A 310 10.80 5.48 -3.95
CA VAL A 310 9.85 4.43 -3.55
C VAL A 310 8.47 5.03 -3.26
N ALA A 311 8.41 6.15 -2.54
CA ALA A 311 7.16 6.83 -2.22
C ALA A 311 6.42 7.27 -3.51
N ARG A 312 7.13 7.87 -4.47
CA ARG A 312 6.58 8.21 -5.80
C ARG A 312 6.06 6.98 -6.55
N LEU A 313 6.80 5.87 -6.54
CA LEU A 313 6.36 4.61 -7.16
C LEU A 313 5.15 3.98 -6.46
N GLN A 314 4.83 4.41 -5.25
CA GLN A 314 3.63 4.02 -4.51
C GLN A 314 2.58 5.13 -4.44
N SER A 315 2.68 6.15 -5.28
CA SER A 315 1.73 7.26 -5.37
C SER A 315 1.59 8.16 -4.13
N PHE A 316 2.61 8.22 -3.28
CA PHE A 316 2.71 9.28 -2.27
C PHE A 316 3.24 10.56 -2.91
N ASP A 317 2.58 11.68 -2.68
CA ASP A 317 3.02 12.99 -3.15
C ASP A 317 4.29 13.46 -2.42
N ASP A 318 4.98 14.47 -2.98
CA ASP A 318 6.28 14.90 -2.47
C ASP A 318 6.23 15.64 -1.14
N SER A 319 5.04 16.13 -0.76
CA SER A 319 4.81 16.75 0.55
C SER A 319 4.63 15.73 1.67
N PHE A 320 4.50 14.45 1.32
CA PHE A 320 4.35 13.38 2.30
C PHE A 320 5.72 13.08 2.93
N GLU A 321 5.95 13.56 4.12
CA GLU A 321 7.19 13.33 4.87
C GLU A 321 7.12 12.03 5.64
N ILE A 322 8.22 11.23 5.60
CA ILE A 322 8.32 9.91 6.21
C ILE A 322 9.37 9.97 7.31
N PHE A 323 8.99 9.63 8.54
CA PHE A 323 9.85 9.68 9.72
C PHE A 323 10.60 8.37 9.96
N GLY A 324 11.58 8.39 10.86
CA GLY A 324 12.41 7.27 11.22
C GLY A 324 13.70 7.15 10.40
N THR A 325 14.46 6.08 10.64
CA THR A 325 15.71 5.79 9.92
C THR A 325 15.47 5.49 8.44
N LYS A 326 16.51 5.53 7.61
CA LYS A 326 16.40 5.15 6.19
C LYS A 326 15.77 3.75 6.02
N SER A 327 16.13 2.80 6.89
CA SER A 327 15.55 1.46 6.86
C SER A 327 14.07 1.47 7.22
N ASP A 328 13.69 2.26 8.24
CA ASP A 328 12.29 2.42 8.63
C ASP A 328 11.46 3.02 7.49
N GLN A 329 11.96 4.09 6.84
CA GLN A 329 11.28 4.73 5.72
C GLN A 329 10.98 3.73 4.58
N HIS A 330 11.98 2.92 4.20
CA HIS A 330 11.79 1.89 3.18
C HIS A 330 10.82 0.78 3.61
N GLN A 331 10.86 0.37 4.88
CA GLN A 331 9.94 -0.66 5.39
C GLN A 331 8.50 -0.12 5.52
N GLN A 332 8.33 1.10 5.98
CA GLN A 332 7.05 1.79 6.03
C GLN A 332 6.38 1.82 4.66
N LEU A 333 7.12 2.27 3.63
CA LEU A 333 6.63 2.29 2.25
C LEU A 333 6.35 0.88 1.71
N ALA A 334 7.18 -0.11 2.04
CA ALA A 334 6.96 -1.49 1.61
C ALA A 334 5.63 -2.07 2.11
N ASN A 335 5.24 -1.70 3.35
CA ASN A 335 4.01 -2.15 4.00
C ASN A 335 2.77 -1.37 3.53
N ALA A 336 2.94 -0.16 3.05
CA ALA A 336 1.84 0.75 2.74
C ALA A 336 0.90 0.26 1.64
N VAL A 337 -0.39 0.58 1.79
CA VAL A 337 -1.35 0.59 0.69
C VAL A 337 -1.12 1.88 -0.12
N PRO A 338 -0.94 1.79 -1.46
CA PRO A 338 -0.74 3.00 -2.26
C PRO A 338 -1.95 3.95 -2.19
N PRO A 339 -1.74 5.26 -1.98
CA PRO A 339 -2.84 6.23 -1.87
C PRO A 339 -3.80 6.24 -3.06
N LEU A 340 -3.34 6.06 -4.30
CA LEU A 340 -4.24 6.02 -5.46
C LEU A 340 -5.12 4.76 -5.49
N LEU A 341 -4.64 3.61 -5.01
CA LEU A 341 -5.49 2.42 -4.83
C LEU A 341 -6.52 2.67 -3.72
N GLY A 342 -6.10 3.26 -2.60
CA GLY A 342 -7.01 3.70 -1.53
C GLY A 342 -8.08 4.67 -2.03
N TYR A 343 -7.68 5.64 -2.88
CA TYR A 343 -8.60 6.60 -3.50
C TYR A 343 -9.63 5.94 -4.41
N ALA A 344 -9.20 4.99 -5.25
CA ALA A 344 -10.11 4.27 -6.15
C ALA A 344 -11.17 3.49 -5.36
N LEU A 345 -10.75 2.78 -4.30
CA LEU A 345 -11.64 2.06 -3.39
C LEU A 345 -12.61 3.04 -2.69
N ALA A 346 -12.09 4.08 -2.06
CA ALA A 346 -12.90 5.06 -1.34
C ALA A 346 -13.94 5.76 -2.23
N ASN A 347 -13.53 6.20 -3.42
CA ASN A 347 -14.42 6.87 -4.36
C ASN A 347 -15.53 5.94 -4.85
N HIS A 348 -15.22 4.66 -5.06
CA HIS A 348 -16.20 3.64 -5.39
C HIS A 348 -17.21 3.42 -4.25
N LEU A 349 -16.73 3.21 -3.02
CA LEU A 349 -17.60 3.01 -1.84
C LEU A 349 -18.51 4.21 -1.57
N LYS A 350 -18.03 5.42 -1.84
CA LYS A 350 -18.80 6.66 -1.65
C LYS A 350 -20.13 6.66 -2.42
N GLN A 351 -20.19 5.99 -3.57
CA GLN A 351 -21.41 5.87 -4.36
C GLN A 351 -22.46 5.02 -3.64
N PHE A 352 -22.06 3.93 -2.99
CA PHE A 352 -22.95 3.05 -2.23
C PHE A 352 -23.41 3.69 -0.92
N LEU A 353 -22.51 4.36 -0.22
CA LEU A 353 -22.84 5.08 1.02
C LEU A 353 -23.83 6.20 0.79
N LYS A 354 -23.79 6.90 -0.35
CA LYS A 354 -24.75 7.95 -0.72
C LYS A 354 -26.14 7.41 -1.04
N ARG A 355 -26.27 6.24 -1.68
CA ARG A 355 -27.57 5.67 -2.07
C ARG A 355 -28.49 5.38 -0.89
N LYS A 356 -27.97 5.16 0.30
CA LYS A 356 -28.75 4.85 1.51
C LYS A 356 -29.14 6.08 2.36
N VAL A 357 -28.72 7.29 1.95
CA VAL A 357 -29.14 8.55 2.59
C VAL A 357 -30.46 9.06 2.01
N ILE A 358 -30.96 8.42 0.94
CA ILE A 358 -32.16 8.85 0.19
C ILE A 358 -33.45 8.05 0.56
N VAL A 359 -33.37 7.18 1.61
CA VAL A 359 -34.54 6.41 2.08
C VAL A 359 -34.91 6.83 3.49
#